data_36a65b188920cfbe35140d645dd96104
#
_entry.id   36a65b188920cfbe35140d645dd96104
#
_cell.length_a   1.000
_cell.length_b   1.000
_cell.length_c   1.000
_cell.angle_alpha   90.00
_cell.angle_beta   90.00
_cell.angle_gamma   90.00
#
_symmetry.space_group_name_H-M   'P 1'
#
loop_
_entity.id
_entity.type
_entity.pdbx_description
1 polymer ?
#
loop_
_entity_poly.entity_id
_entity_poly.type
_entity_poly.pdbx_seq_one_letter_code
_entity_poly.pdbx_strand_id
1 'polypeptide(L)'
;MTPDELRIAGFLDPRRALSFFEELPGGAEAWERDLSASADPDQALLAAIRLHEADPGLVRALVDKPDARRRVCAVLGGSQWLGDYVIADPTRAVAIWEDPGRSEQVLLASVGATRTEGGAYVAAEGARADDLRAAYRRVLLSVAADDLTSEDPGALMPEVGRRIADLVDATLEAGLALARRDIDPRGETPFAIIAMGKTGAR
;
A
#
# COMPACT_ATOMS: atom_id res chain seq x y z
N MET A 1 -25.00 18.05 8.28
CA MET A 1 -23.99 18.46 7.29
C MET A 1 -24.67 19.09 6.09
N THR A 2 -24.17 20.24 5.65
CA THR A 2 -24.73 21.03 4.55
C THR A 2 -23.80 21.02 3.34
N PRO A 3 -24.30 21.34 2.12
CA PRO A 3 -23.44 21.47 0.94
C PRO A 3 -22.32 22.51 1.09
N ASP A 4 -22.54 23.57 1.87
CA ASP A 4 -21.52 24.59 2.08
C ASP A 4 -20.41 24.11 3.02
N GLU A 5 -20.73 23.33 4.05
CA GLU A 5 -19.73 22.66 4.90
C GLU A 5 -18.86 21.72 4.09
N LEU A 6 -19.44 20.91 3.19
CA LEU A 6 -18.68 20.00 2.33
C LEU A 6 -17.79 20.73 1.31
N ARG A 7 -18.25 21.89 0.78
CA ARG A 7 -17.40 22.71 -0.09
C ARG A 7 -16.18 23.26 0.66
N ILE A 8 -16.37 23.68 1.91
CA ILE A 8 -15.27 24.13 2.78
C ILE A 8 -14.33 22.95 3.10
N ALA A 9 -14.87 21.75 3.24
CA ALA A 9 -14.13 20.50 3.47
C ALA A 9 -13.40 19.95 2.21
N GLY A 10 -13.51 20.63 1.05
CA GLY A 10 -12.75 20.32 -0.15
C GLY A 10 -13.48 19.50 -1.22
N PHE A 11 -14.78 19.18 -1.01
CA PHE A 11 -15.56 18.47 -2.03
C PHE A 11 -15.97 19.40 -3.18
N LEU A 12 -15.71 18.98 -4.41
CA LEU A 12 -16.04 19.73 -5.63
C LEU A 12 -17.53 19.65 -5.99
N ASP A 13 -18.17 18.50 -5.71
CA ASP A 13 -19.61 18.28 -5.88
C ASP A 13 -20.28 17.93 -4.54
N PRO A 14 -20.58 18.92 -3.67
CA PRO A 14 -21.13 18.68 -2.34
C PRO A 14 -22.50 18.00 -2.32
N ARG A 15 -23.32 18.21 -3.37
CA ARG A 15 -24.65 17.57 -3.45
C ARG A 15 -24.55 16.09 -3.74
N ARG A 16 -23.67 15.72 -4.64
CA ARG A 16 -23.36 14.33 -4.94
C ARG A 16 -22.68 13.65 -3.75
N ALA A 17 -21.76 14.34 -3.09
CA ALA A 17 -21.10 13.82 -1.90
C ALA A 17 -22.11 13.49 -0.79
N LEU A 18 -23.14 14.35 -0.56
CA LEU A 18 -24.20 14.05 0.41
C LEU A 18 -24.92 12.73 0.12
N SER A 19 -25.28 12.48 -1.15
CA SER A 19 -25.94 11.21 -1.51
C SER A 19 -25.03 10.01 -1.29
N PHE A 20 -23.75 10.12 -1.59
CA PHE A 20 -22.78 9.04 -1.38
C PHE A 20 -22.52 8.74 0.10
N PHE A 21 -22.53 9.76 0.96
CA PHE A 21 -22.42 9.50 2.40
C PHE A 21 -23.58 8.67 2.95
N GLU A 22 -24.79 8.78 2.36
CA GLU A 22 -25.94 7.96 2.76
C GLU A 22 -25.75 6.47 2.41
N GLU A 23 -24.90 6.15 1.45
CA GLU A 23 -24.58 4.79 1.05
C GLU A 23 -23.52 4.12 1.95
N LEU A 24 -22.73 4.92 2.70
CA LEU A 24 -21.72 4.39 3.60
C LEU A 24 -22.27 4.05 4.99
N PRO A 25 -21.83 2.95 5.62
CA PRO A 25 -22.24 2.62 6.98
C PRO A 25 -21.78 3.71 7.97
N GLY A 26 -22.72 4.20 8.79
CA GLY A 26 -22.48 5.32 9.71
C GLY A 26 -22.59 6.70 9.06
N GLY A 27 -22.82 6.78 7.75
CA GLY A 27 -23.07 8.03 7.04
C GLY A 27 -21.92 9.03 7.16
N ALA A 28 -22.24 10.29 6.92
CA ALA A 28 -21.26 11.38 6.98
C ALA A 28 -20.59 11.54 8.35
N GLU A 29 -21.31 11.29 9.44
CA GLU A 29 -20.79 11.42 10.81
C GLU A 29 -19.55 10.54 11.03
N ALA A 30 -19.54 9.35 10.42
CA ALA A 30 -18.41 8.44 10.53
C ALA A 30 -17.23 8.81 9.62
N TRP A 31 -17.48 9.30 8.39
CA TRP A 31 -16.49 9.32 7.32
C TRP A 31 -15.99 10.71 6.91
N GLU A 32 -16.77 11.75 7.09
CA GLU A 32 -16.49 13.09 6.54
C GLU A 32 -15.10 13.60 6.91
N ARG A 33 -14.74 13.52 8.20
CA ARG A 33 -13.45 14.01 8.69
C ARG A 33 -12.26 13.34 8.01
N ASP A 34 -12.31 12.02 7.85
CA ASP A 34 -11.17 11.24 7.31
C ASP A 34 -11.09 11.41 5.79
N LEU A 35 -12.24 11.49 5.10
CA LEU A 35 -12.29 11.72 3.66
C LEU A 35 -11.83 13.16 3.31
N SER A 36 -12.28 14.17 4.05
CA SER A 36 -11.88 15.55 3.86
C SER A 36 -10.39 15.79 4.12
N ALA A 37 -9.78 14.99 4.97
CA ALA A 37 -8.34 15.06 5.25
C ALA A 37 -7.47 14.40 4.17
N SER A 38 -8.07 13.68 3.21
CA SER A 38 -7.34 13.07 2.10
C SER A 38 -6.94 14.08 1.03
N ALA A 39 -5.98 13.70 0.16
CA ALA A 39 -5.50 14.59 -0.89
C ALA A 39 -6.58 14.97 -1.93
N ASP A 40 -7.52 14.07 -2.19
CA ASP A 40 -8.68 14.28 -3.06
C ASP A 40 -9.92 13.68 -2.38
N PRO A 41 -10.77 14.49 -1.71
CA PRO A 41 -11.95 14.03 -1.01
C PRO A 41 -13.01 13.35 -1.89
N ASP A 42 -13.21 13.86 -3.12
CA ASP A 42 -14.19 13.26 -4.05
C ASP A 42 -13.71 11.89 -4.54
N GLN A 43 -12.43 11.76 -4.89
CA GLN A 43 -11.83 10.48 -5.24
C GLN A 43 -11.92 9.48 -4.07
N ALA A 44 -11.58 9.92 -2.86
CA ALA A 44 -11.61 9.09 -1.67
C ALA A 44 -13.02 8.57 -1.38
N LEU A 45 -14.04 9.44 -1.46
CA LEU A 45 -15.44 9.08 -1.23
C LEU A 45 -15.94 8.07 -2.28
N LEU A 46 -15.68 8.35 -3.56
CA LEU A 46 -16.07 7.42 -4.64
C LEU A 46 -15.38 6.06 -4.48
N ALA A 47 -14.10 6.05 -4.12
CA ALA A 47 -13.35 4.81 -3.89
C ALA A 47 -13.86 4.07 -2.64
N ALA A 48 -14.28 4.78 -1.58
CA ALA A 48 -14.88 4.18 -0.39
C ALA A 48 -16.24 3.51 -0.70
N ILE A 49 -17.07 4.10 -1.55
CA ILE A 49 -18.30 3.49 -2.05
C ILE A 49 -17.99 2.20 -2.83
N ARG A 50 -17.05 2.24 -3.79
CA ARG A 50 -16.65 1.06 -4.55
C ARG A 50 -16.06 -0.04 -3.66
N LEU A 51 -15.32 0.34 -2.62
CA LEU A 51 -14.83 -0.62 -1.62
C LEU A 51 -15.97 -1.21 -0.80
N HIS A 52 -17.00 -0.41 -0.46
CA HIS A 52 -18.20 -0.89 0.21
C HIS A 52 -19.00 -1.87 -0.66
N GLU A 53 -19.12 -1.60 -1.94
CA GLU A 53 -19.74 -2.52 -2.91
C GLU A 53 -18.97 -3.85 -3.01
N ALA A 54 -17.63 -3.80 -2.98
CA ALA A 54 -16.77 -4.98 -3.07
C ALA A 54 -16.74 -5.80 -1.76
N ASP A 55 -16.71 -5.14 -0.60
CA ASP A 55 -16.74 -5.77 0.73
C ASP A 55 -17.47 -4.88 1.77
N PRO A 56 -18.79 -5.05 1.90
CA PRO A 56 -19.59 -4.33 2.90
C PRO A 56 -19.16 -4.61 4.36
N GLY A 57 -18.61 -5.81 4.61
CA GLY A 57 -18.16 -6.21 5.94
C GLY A 57 -16.93 -5.44 6.39
N LEU A 58 -15.94 -5.31 5.51
CA LEU A 58 -14.74 -4.53 5.75
C LEU A 58 -15.08 -3.06 6.05
N VAL A 59 -15.88 -2.42 5.19
CA VAL A 59 -16.20 -0.99 5.34
C VAL A 59 -17.02 -0.74 6.61
N ARG A 60 -17.92 -1.65 6.97
CA ARG A 60 -18.63 -1.57 8.26
C ARG A 60 -17.67 -1.69 9.45
N ALA A 61 -16.69 -2.59 9.39
CA ALA A 61 -15.71 -2.74 10.46
C ALA A 61 -14.79 -1.52 10.61
N LEU A 62 -14.58 -0.74 9.55
CA LEU A 62 -13.80 0.50 9.60
C LEU A 62 -14.50 1.62 10.37
N VAL A 63 -15.83 1.59 10.51
CA VAL A 63 -16.57 2.58 11.33
C VAL A 63 -16.06 2.57 12.78
N ASP A 64 -15.80 1.38 13.32
CA ASP A 64 -15.34 1.18 14.70
C ASP A 64 -13.81 1.24 14.86
N LYS A 65 -13.07 1.49 13.75
CA LYS A 65 -11.61 1.54 13.71
C LYS A 65 -11.10 2.84 13.11
N PRO A 66 -11.17 3.97 13.84
CA PRO A 66 -10.90 5.30 13.28
C PRO A 66 -9.49 5.43 12.69
N ASP A 67 -8.46 4.85 13.32
CA ASP A 67 -7.09 4.93 12.80
C ASP A 67 -6.94 4.17 11.47
N ALA A 68 -7.50 2.96 11.37
CA ALA A 68 -7.48 2.20 10.13
C ALA A 68 -8.30 2.90 9.04
N ARG A 69 -9.48 3.44 9.37
CA ARG A 69 -10.33 4.20 8.44
C ARG A 69 -9.60 5.43 7.91
N ARG A 70 -8.97 6.25 8.78
CA ARG A 70 -8.15 7.41 8.37
C ARG A 70 -7.10 7.01 7.35
N ARG A 71 -6.36 5.93 7.62
CA ARG A 71 -5.30 5.42 6.72
C ARG A 71 -5.87 4.94 5.38
N VAL A 72 -7.01 4.23 5.41
CA VAL A 72 -7.70 3.79 4.18
C VAL A 72 -8.15 5.00 3.36
N CYS A 73 -8.83 5.98 3.97
CA CYS A 73 -9.27 7.20 3.28
C CYS A 73 -8.09 7.96 2.66
N ALA A 74 -6.96 8.09 3.38
CA ALA A 74 -5.77 8.74 2.87
C ALA A 74 -5.20 8.03 1.63
N VAL A 75 -5.12 6.69 1.63
CA VAL A 75 -4.67 5.91 0.48
C VAL A 75 -5.64 6.01 -0.69
N LEU A 76 -6.96 5.93 -0.46
CA LEU A 76 -7.99 6.02 -1.49
C LEU A 76 -7.99 7.39 -2.19
N GLY A 77 -7.79 8.48 -1.43
CA GLY A 77 -7.73 9.84 -1.97
C GLY A 77 -6.33 10.26 -2.44
N GLY A 78 -5.27 9.59 -1.99
CA GLY A 78 -3.89 9.91 -2.36
C GLY A 78 -3.41 9.21 -3.63
N SER A 79 -4.00 8.07 -4.01
CA SER A 79 -3.57 7.31 -5.18
C SER A 79 -4.70 6.45 -5.75
N GLN A 80 -5.19 6.85 -6.92
CA GLN A 80 -6.20 6.07 -7.64
C GLN A 80 -5.72 4.63 -7.89
N TRP A 81 -4.46 4.43 -8.28
CA TRP A 81 -3.91 3.12 -8.55
C TRP A 81 -3.88 2.20 -7.32
N LEU A 82 -3.47 2.73 -6.15
CA LEU A 82 -3.50 1.96 -4.89
C LEU A 82 -4.94 1.69 -4.46
N GLY A 83 -5.84 2.66 -4.62
CA GLY A 83 -7.28 2.49 -4.37
C GLY A 83 -7.87 1.37 -5.22
N ASP A 84 -7.68 1.41 -6.54
CA ASP A 84 -8.16 0.37 -7.46
C ASP A 84 -7.56 -1.01 -7.14
N TYR A 85 -6.29 -1.06 -6.71
CA TYR A 85 -5.64 -2.30 -6.29
C TYR A 85 -6.28 -2.91 -5.04
N VAL A 86 -6.68 -2.08 -4.07
CA VAL A 86 -7.39 -2.54 -2.85
C VAL A 86 -8.83 -2.93 -3.17
N ILE A 87 -9.53 -2.14 -3.98
CA ILE A 87 -10.93 -2.42 -4.37
C ILE A 87 -11.05 -3.75 -5.14
N ALA A 88 -10.07 -4.05 -6.01
CA ALA A 88 -10.06 -5.31 -6.76
C ALA A 88 -9.93 -6.56 -5.87
N ASP A 89 -9.37 -6.43 -4.67
CA ASP A 89 -9.30 -7.47 -3.65
C ASP A 89 -9.21 -6.79 -2.27
N PRO A 90 -10.36 -6.60 -1.59
CA PRO A 90 -10.44 -5.89 -0.31
C PRO A 90 -9.60 -6.51 0.82
N THR A 91 -9.23 -7.78 0.73
CA THR A 91 -8.36 -8.42 1.73
C THR A 91 -6.99 -7.76 1.83
N ARG A 92 -6.57 -7.06 0.78
CA ARG A 92 -5.31 -6.28 0.71
C ARG A 92 -5.32 -5.04 1.60
N ALA A 93 -6.51 -4.54 1.95
CA ALA A 93 -6.63 -3.35 2.79
C ALA A 93 -5.92 -3.49 4.15
N VAL A 94 -5.79 -4.71 4.65
CA VAL A 94 -5.12 -5.02 5.92
C VAL A 94 -3.67 -4.49 5.94
N ALA A 95 -3.01 -4.45 4.80
CA ALA A 95 -1.65 -3.93 4.65
C ALA A 95 -1.53 -2.40 4.87
N ILE A 96 -2.66 -1.69 4.89
CA ILE A 96 -2.70 -0.25 5.12
C ILE A 96 -2.48 0.08 6.61
N TRP A 97 -2.88 -0.81 7.54
CA TRP A 97 -2.79 -0.56 8.99
C TRP A 97 -1.97 -1.59 9.78
N GLU A 98 -1.55 -2.69 9.14
CA GLU A 98 -0.64 -3.65 9.74
C GLU A 98 0.80 -3.41 9.26
N ASP A 99 1.76 -3.57 10.18
CA ASP A 99 3.17 -3.55 9.80
C ASP A 99 3.49 -4.83 9.00
N PRO A 100 3.92 -4.72 7.74
CA PRO A 100 4.29 -5.88 6.94
C PRO A 100 5.61 -6.52 7.38
N GLY A 101 6.39 -5.85 8.24
CA GLY A 101 7.74 -6.22 8.60
C GLY A 101 8.81 -5.69 7.64
N ARG A 102 10.04 -6.16 7.80
CA ARG A 102 11.18 -5.72 6.97
C ARG A 102 11.01 -6.19 5.52
N SER A 103 11.20 -5.27 4.57
CA SER A 103 11.05 -5.51 3.14
C SER A 103 11.80 -6.76 2.66
N GLU A 104 13.08 -6.91 3.06
CA GLU A 104 13.91 -8.06 2.70
C GLU A 104 13.27 -9.39 3.11
N GLN A 105 12.82 -9.49 4.37
CA GLN A 105 12.20 -10.71 4.88
C GLN A 105 10.89 -11.03 4.16
N VAL A 106 10.04 -10.02 3.95
CA VAL A 106 8.73 -10.17 3.31
C VAL A 106 8.89 -10.63 1.86
N LEU A 107 9.81 -9.99 1.10
CA LEU A 107 9.95 -10.27 -0.32
C LEU A 107 10.68 -11.60 -0.58
N LEU A 108 11.74 -11.91 0.17
CA LEU A 108 12.42 -13.21 0.06
C LEU A 108 11.50 -14.36 0.47
N ALA A 109 10.71 -14.18 1.54
CA ALA A 109 9.73 -15.18 1.96
C ALA A 109 8.63 -15.41 0.91
N SER A 110 8.21 -14.36 0.20
CA SER A 110 7.16 -14.48 -0.84
C SER A 110 7.53 -15.41 -1.99
N VAL A 111 8.82 -15.57 -2.26
CA VAL A 111 9.35 -16.49 -3.28
C VAL A 111 10.00 -17.74 -2.67
N GLY A 112 9.84 -17.94 -1.35
CA GLY A 112 10.42 -19.06 -0.64
C GLY A 112 11.95 -19.16 -0.79
N ALA A 113 12.63 -17.99 -0.84
CA ALA A 113 14.06 -17.93 -1.08
C ALA A 113 14.86 -18.51 0.09
N THR A 114 15.81 -19.36 -0.21
CA THR A 114 16.78 -19.94 0.73
C THR A 114 18.20 -19.55 0.35
N ARG A 115 19.06 -19.43 1.37
CA ARG A 115 20.46 -19.07 1.16
C ARG A 115 21.27 -20.30 0.85
N THR A 116 22.07 -20.27 -0.24
CA THR A 116 23.01 -21.34 -0.61
C THR A 116 24.27 -21.29 0.27
N GLU A 117 25.11 -22.33 0.20
CA GLU A 117 26.43 -22.34 0.87
C GLU A 117 27.32 -21.18 0.41
N GLY A 118 27.23 -20.78 -0.87
CA GLY A 118 27.91 -19.61 -1.44
C GLY A 118 27.33 -18.26 -1.02
N GLY A 119 26.25 -18.24 -0.21
CA GLY A 119 25.64 -17.04 0.33
C GLY A 119 24.62 -16.36 -0.58
N ALA A 120 24.38 -16.88 -1.78
CA ALA A 120 23.36 -16.38 -2.70
C ALA A 120 21.96 -16.84 -2.31
N TYR A 121 20.93 -16.06 -2.62
CA TYR A 121 19.53 -16.50 -2.49
C TYR A 121 19.07 -17.20 -3.77
N VAL A 122 18.32 -18.30 -3.59
CA VAL A 122 17.65 -19.06 -4.65
C VAL A 122 16.21 -19.29 -4.25
N ALA A 123 15.27 -18.97 -5.14
CA ALA A 123 13.84 -19.12 -4.89
C ALA A 123 13.39 -20.59 -4.85
N ALA A 124 12.30 -20.87 -4.16
CA ALA A 124 11.70 -22.21 -4.14
C ALA A 124 11.23 -22.64 -5.54
N GLU A 125 11.19 -23.96 -5.76
CA GLU A 125 10.54 -24.53 -6.94
C GLU A 125 9.05 -24.12 -6.98
N GLY A 126 8.58 -23.68 -8.15
CA GLY A 126 7.19 -23.19 -8.30
C GLY A 126 6.90 -21.76 -7.83
N ALA A 127 7.87 -21.07 -7.21
CA ALA A 127 7.73 -19.66 -6.85
C ALA A 127 7.46 -18.80 -8.11
N ARG A 128 6.59 -17.79 -7.96
CA ARG A 128 6.12 -16.98 -9.09
C ARG A 128 6.49 -15.51 -8.92
N ALA A 129 6.73 -14.83 -10.04
CA ALA A 129 6.91 -13.38 -10.04
C ALA A 129 5.67 -12.61 -9.55
N ASP A 130 4.47 -13.21 -9.67
CA ASP A 130 3.24 -12.60 -9.17
C ASP A 130 3.20 -12.57 -7.63
N ASP A 131 3.77 -13.58 -6.95
CA ASP A 131 3.88 -13.61 -5.49
C ASP A 131 4.81 -12.48 -5.01
N LEU A 132 5.94 -12.28 -5.72
CA LEU A 132 6.84 -11.15 -5.47
C LEU A 132 6.14 -9.80 -5.69
N ARG A 133 5.37 -9.64 -6.77
CA ARG A 133 4.61 -8.42 -7.03
C ARG A 133 3.56 -8.13 -5.95
N ALA A 134 2.88 -9.16 -5.46
CA ALA A 134 1.91 -9.02 -4.39
C ALA A 134 2.58 -8.58 -3.08
N ALA A 135 3.71 -9.19 -2.72
CA ALA A 135 4.51 -8.82 -1.56
C ALA A 135 5.04 -7.38 -1.65
N TYR A 136 5.59 -6.99 -2.80
CA TYR A 136 6.02 -5.61 -3.07
C TYR A 136 4.89 -4.60 -2.82
N ARG A 137 3.70 -4.84 -3.39
CA ARG A 137 2.55 -3.94 -3.25
C ARG A 137 2.03 -3.88 -1.82
N ARG A 138 2.10 -4.99 -1.09
CA ARG A 138 1.74 -5.03 0.33
C ARG A 138 2.61 -4.09 1.16
N VAL A 139 3.93 -4.14 0.97
CA VAL A 139 4.87 -3.23 1.67
C VAL A 139 4.66 -1.78 1.21
N LEU A 140 4.46 -1.56 -0.09
CA LEU A 140 4.23 -0.22 -0.64
C LEU A 140 2.95 0.42 -0.07
N LEU A 141 1.87 -0.34 0.10
CA LEU A 141 0.62 0.14 0.73
C LEU A 141 0.87 0.65 2.16
N SER A 142 1.64 -0.08 2.96
CA SER A 142 2.00 0.34 4.32
C SER A 142 2.82 1.63 4.31
N VAL A 143 3.85 1.71 3.44
CA VAL A 143 4.69 2.91 3.32
C VAL A 143 3.86 4.12 2.88
N ALA A 144 2.99 3.96 1.88
CA ALA A 144 2.13 5.02 1.39
C ALA A 144 1.13 5.50 2.46
N ALA A 145 0.57 4.57 3.25
CA ALA A 145 -0.35 4.93 4.32
C ALA A 145 0.33 5.73 5.43
N ASP A 146 1.57 5.39 5.80
CA ASP A 146 2.36 6.14 6.78
C ASP A 146 2.68 7.56 6.28
N ASP A 147 3.12 7.67 5.02
CA ASP A 147 3.44 8.95 4.38
C ASP A 147 2.23 9.88 4.30
N LEU A 148 1.10 9.36 3.78
CA LEU A 148 -0.12 10.13 3.56
C LEU A 148 -0.87 10.51 4.84
N THR A 149 -0.59 9.85 5.97
CA THR A 149 -1.22 10.16 7.26
C THR A 149 -0.29 10.85 8.25
N SER A 150 0.94 11.17 7.84
CA SER A 150 1.91 11.85 8.69
C SER A 150 1.45 13.26 9.06
N GLU A 151 1.63 13.62 10.32
CA GLU A 151 1.40 15.00 10.81
C GLU A 151 2.57 15.93 10.42
N ASP A 152 3.76 15.38 10.20
CA ASP A 152 4.93 16.10 9.70
C ASP A 152 5.57 15.34 8.52
N PRO A 153 5.05 15.54 7.30
CA PRO A 153 5.57 14.88 6.10
C PRO A 153 7.04 15.23 5.82
N GLY A 154 7.46 16.46 6.19
CA GLY A 154 8.85 16.90 5.99
C GLY A 154 9.84 16.11 6.86
N ALA A 155 9.50 15.88 8.11
CA ALA A 155 10.32 15.07 9.02
C ALA A 155 10.30 13.58 8.64
N LEU A 156 9.18 13.07 8.12
CA LEU A 156 9.07 11.66 7.74
C LEU A 156 9.72 11.34 6.39
N MET A 157 9.86 12.31 5.49
CA MET A 157 10.35 12.11 4.11
C MET A 157 11.66 11.32 4.00
N PRO A 158 12.71 11.55 4.82
CA PRO A 158 13.94 10.76 4.76
C PRO A 158 13.71 9.28 5.08
N GLU A 159 12.84 8.98 6.03
CA GLU A 159 12.51 7.61 6.43
C GLU A 159 11.69 6.90 5.32
N VAL A 160 10.71 7.58 4.73
CA VAL A 160 9.94 7.08 3.58
C VAL A 160 10.89 6.78 2.42
N GLY A 161 11.83 7.70 2.11
CA GLY A 161 12.85 7.50 1.08
C GLY A 161 13.70 6.27 1.33
N ARG A 162 14.15 6.07 2.57
CA ARG A 162 14.92 4.89 2.99
C ARG A 162 14.08 3.60 2.83
N ARG A 163 12.84 3.58 3.31
CA ARG A 163 11.95 2.41 3.20
C ARG A 163 11.65 2.04 1.74
N ILE A 164 11.49 3.01 0.86
CA ILE A 164 11.33 2.77 -0.59
C ILE A 164 12.62 2.19 -1.17
N ALA A 165 13.80 2.71 -0.80
CA ALA A 165 15.07 2.15 -1.26
C ALA A 165 15.26 0.70 -0.77
N ASP A 166 14.96 0.41 0.50
CA ASP A 166 15.01 -0.94 1.07
C ASP A 166 14.03 -1.89 0.34
N LEU A 167 12.85 -1.39 -0.03
CA LEU A 167 11.87 -2.17 -0.80
C LEU A 167 12.37 -2.49 -2.20
N VAL A 168 13.02 -1.54 -2.88
CA VAL A 168 13.62 -1.77 -4.21
C VAL A 168 14.75 -2.78 -4.13
N ASP A 169 15.67 -2.64 -3.17
CA ASP A 169 16.79 -3.58 -2.99
C ASP A 169 16.29 -5.00 -2.72
N ALA A 170 15.32 -5.15 -1.81
CA ALA A 170 14.69 -6.43 -1.52
C ALA A 170 13.99 -7.04 -2.76
N THR A 171 13.38 -6.19 -3.60
CA THR A 171 12.75 -6.65 -4.84
C THR A 171 13.77 -7.18 -5.84
N LEU A 172 14.90 -6.49 -5.96
CA LEU A 172 15.99 -6.92 -6.84
C LEU A 172 16.62 -8.24 -6.36
N GLU A 173 16.83 -8.39 -5.05
CA GLU A 173 17.37 -9.63 -4.48
C GLU A 173 16.40 -10.81 -4.66
N ALA A 174 15.11 -10.62 -4.36
CA ALA A 174 14.10 -11.67 -4.57
C ALA A 174 13.88 -11.99 -6.06
N GLY A 175 13.95 -10.99 -6.93
CA GLY A 175 13.90 -11.17 -8.38
C GLY A 175 15.11 -11.94 -8.91
N LEU A 176 16.31 -11.65 -8.38
CA LEU A 176 17.53 -12.41 -8.69
C LEU A 176 17.45 -13.85 -8.18
N ALA A 177 16.85 -14.07 -6.99
CA ALA A 177 16.61 -15.41 -6.47
C ALA A 177 15.71 -16.26 -7.40
N LEU A 178 14.65 -15.63 -7.97
CA LEU A 178 13.80 -16.28 -8.98
C LEU A 178 14.57 -16.64 -10.24
N ALA A 179 15.41 -15.74 -10.75
CA ALA A 179 16.23 -16.00 -11.93
C ALA A 179 17.26 -17.13 -11.68
N ARG A 180 17.93 -17.11 -10.52
CA ARG A 180 18.90 -18.13 -10.15
C ARG A 180 18.30 -19.53 -10.08
N ARG A 181 17.09 -19.67 -9.58
CA ARG A 181 16.38 -20.97 -9.55
C ARG A 181 16.45 -21.69 -10.91
N ASP A 182 16.30 -20.94 -12.00
CA ASP A 182 16.17 -21.52 -13.34
C ASP A 182 17.53 -21.67 -14.04
N ILE A 183 18.52 -20.81 -13.77
CA ILE A 183 19.78 -20.76 -14.52
C ILE A 183 21.05 -21.01 -13.69
N ASP A 184 20.97 -20.82 -12.36
CA ASP A 184 22.12 -21.00 -11.44
C ASP A 184 21.63 -21.46 -10.06
N PRO A 185 21.01 -22.64 -9.94
CA PRO A 185 20.38 -23.11 -8.70
C PRO A 185 21.35 -23.31 -7.53
N ARG A 186 22.67 -23.37 -7.81
CA ARG A 186 23.69 -23.41 -6.76
C ARG A 186 24.19 -22.05 -6.34
N GLY A 187 23.85 -20.99 -7.09
CA GLY A 187 24.28 -19.63 -6.79
C GLY A 187 25.80 -19.43 -6.91
N GLU A 188 26.43 -20.13 -7.82
CA GLU A 188 27.90 -20.13 -8.01
C GLU A 188 28.36 -18.94 -8.87
N THR A 189 27.46 -18.39 -9.71
CA THR A 189 27.81 -17.27 -10.58
C THR A 189 27.86 -15.97 -9.79
N PRO A 190 29.02 -15.28 -9.73
CA PRO A 190 29.11 -13.97 -9.09
C PRO A 190 28.33 -12.95 -9.90
N PHE A 191 27.41 -12.26 -9.23
CA PHE A 191 26.58 -11.23 -9.81
C PHE A 191 26.38 -10.06 -8.83
N ALA A 192 26.49 -8.83 -9.33
CA ALA A 192 26.27 -7.63 -8.55
C ALA A 192 25.31 -6.68 -9.26
N ILE A 193 24.37 -6.11 -8.50
CA ILE A 193 23.48 -5.05 -8.96
C ILE A 193 24.00 -3.73 -8.39
N ILE A 194 24.28 -2.75 -9.25
CA ILE A 194 24.75 -1.43 -8.84
C ILE A 194 23.57 -0.46 -8.93
N ALA A 195 23.09 0.00 -7.79
CA ALA A 195 22.03 1.01 -7.70
C ALA A 195 22.58 2.39 -8.05
N MET A 196 21.87 3.14 -8.88
CA MET A 196 22.17 4.52 -9.23
C MET A 196 20.97 5.44 -8.97
N GLY A 197 21.24 6.74 -8.81
CA GLY A 197 20.19 7.72 -8.54
C GLY A 197 19.67 7.67 -7.10
N LYS A 198 18.35 7.81 -6.93
CA LYS A 198 17.71 7.91 -5.59
C LYS A 198 17.89 6.64 -4.74
N THR A 199 18.02 5.48 -5.34
CA THR A 199 18.23 4.21 -4.64
C THR A 199 19.68 3.99 -4.22
N GLY A 200 20.64 4.62 -4.90
CA GLY A 200 22.07 4.56 -4.57
C GLY A 200 22.55 5.65 -3.61
N ALA A 201 21.75 6.66 -3.34
CA ALA A 201 22.06 7.77 -2.44
C ALA A 201 21.48 7.49 -1.03
N ARG A 202 22.20 6.69 -0.23
CA ARG A 202 21.90 6.40 1.17
C ARG A 202 22.78 7.20 2.11
#